data_b27961940de7e2de1ef8d1d73ec6a16f
#
_entry.id   b27961940de7e2de1ef8d1d73ec6a16f
#
_cell.length_a   1.000
_cell.length_b   1.000
_cell.length_c   1.000
_cell.angle_alpha   90.00
_cell.angle_beta   90.00
_cell.angle_gamma   90.00
#
_symmetry.space_group_name_H-M   'P 1'
#
loop_
_entity.id
_entity.type
_entity.pdbx_description
1 polymer ?
#
loop_
_entity_poly.entity_id
_entity_poly.type
_entity_poly.pdbx_seq_one_letter_code
_entity_poly.pdbx_strand_id
1 'polypeptide(L)'
;MEIKISTKEEEVLVNRLKSRNDTEAMRIKRYLAMTDLSRTKASPIYEIVEKARGMELLRHFDNIVIPEIVPADVSFDLFNFAQDHPARSESDTYFVDDKNILRTHDTVMWHYYLQLPEIKKKIAAGEPMGVICYGKVYRKDEIDRNHMNVFHQMGGLYLIPDGKKNLTIDDLKSALSEIVQTIFGKNVVYRFNEDVFPYTDPSLEVEVEINGKWMEILGGGMPRKNVLKNFGVTGYHGWAFGFGLERLAIISMELPDIRLLWSDNERVKKQLRLGHRFKQVSKYP
;
A
#
# COMPACT_ATOMS: atom_id res chain seq x y z
N MET A 1 -2.09 18.63 0.93
CA MET A 1 -1.51 18.82 -0.44
C MET A 1 -1.00 17.47 -0.93
N GLU A 2 -1.05 17.18 -2.23
CA GLU A 2 -0.43 15.96 -2.76
C GLU A 2 1.00 16.26 -3.22
N ILE A 3 1.98 15.59 -2.64
CA ILE A 3 3.41 15.70 -2.98
C ILE A 3 3.71 14.64 -4.03
N LYS A 4 4.03 15.06 -5.25
CA LYS A 4 4.37 14.12 -6.34
C LYS A 4 5.89 14.06 -6.52
N ILE A 5 6.44 12.86 -6.33
CA ILE A 5 7.84 12.57 -6.58
C ILE A 5 7.98 11.97 -7.98
N SER A 6 8.82 12.58 -8.79
CA SER A 6 9.31 12.00 -10.04
C SER A 6 10.84 11.97 -10.00
N THR A 7 11.44 10.89 -10.45
CA THR A 7 12.89 10.75 -10.51
C THR A 7 13.34 10.70 -11.96
N LYS A 8 14.49 11.30 -12.23
CA LYS A 8 15.12 11.18 -13.56
C LYS A 8 15.46 9.74 -13.92
N GLU A 9 15.78 8.95 -12.90
CA GLU A 9 16.08 7.53 -13.03
C GLU A 9 14.86 6.77 -13.57
N GLU A 10 13.66 7.00 -13.01
CA GLU A 10 12.43 6.37 -13.51
C GLU A 10 12.13 6.78 -14.96
N GLU A 11 12.27 8.06 -15.30
CA GLU A 11 12.07 8.54 -16.66
C GLU A 11 13.01 7.87 -17.67
N VAL A 12 14.30 7.73 -17.30
CA VAL A 12 15.30 7.02 -18.13
C VAL A 12 14.93 5.55 -18.30
N LEU A 13 14.51 4.87 -17.22
CA LEU A 13 14.13 3.46 -17.24
C LEU A 13 12.88 3.23 -18.10
N VAL A 14 11.86 4.07 -17.96
CA VAL A 14 10.64 4.01 -18.78
C VAL A 14 10.99 4.22 -20.26
N ASN A 15 11.87 5.16 -20.60
CA ASN A 15 12.29 5.38 -21.99
C ASN A 15 13.10 4.19 -22.54
N ARG A 16 13.96 3.59 -21.73
CA ARG A 16 14.69 2.35 -22.10
C ARG A 16 13.74 1.18 -22.32
N LEU A 17 12.71 1.03 -21.47
CA LEU A 17 11.68 0.00 -21.62
C LEU A 17 10.90 0.15 -22.94
N LYS A 18 10.62 1.37 -23.39
CA LYS A 18 9.89 1.61 -24.66
C LYS A 18 10.60 0.99 -25.87
N SER A 19 11.93 0.98 -25.88
CA SER A 19 12.74 0.41 -26.98
C SER A 19 12.92 -1.12 -26.90
N ARG A 20 12.62 -1.75 -25.77
CA ARG A 20 12.72 -3.20 -25.55
C ARG A 20 11.46 -3.91 -26.04
N ASN A 21 11.63 -5.08 -26.69
CA ASN A 21 10.53 -5.90 -27.20
C ASN A 21 10.58 -7.36 -26.71
N ASP A 22 11.44 -7.66 -25.74
CA ASP A 22 11.43 -8.95 -25.06
C ASP A 22 10.16 -9.14 -24.21
N THR A 23 9.85 -10.39 -23.90
CA THR A 23 8.62 -10.77 -23.20
C THR A 23 8.45 -10.08 -21.86
N GLU A 24 9.55 -9.93 -21.08
CA GLU A 24 9.49 -9.29 -19.76
C GLU A 24 9.24 -7.78 -19.89
N ALA A 25 9.95 -7.11 -20.81
CA ALA A 25 9.72 -5.70 -21.07
C ALA A 25 8.28 -5.42 -21.56
N MET A 26 7.72 -6.28 -22.41
CA MET A 26 6.35 -6.15 -22.87
C MET A 26 5.33 -6.33 -21.71
N ARG A 27 5.61 -7.27 -20.81
CA ARG A 27 4.81 -7.50 -19.59
C ARG A 27 4.84 -6.28 -18.67
N ILE A 28 6.03 -5.77 -18.36
CA ILE A 28 6.22 -4.58 -17.51
C ILE A 28 5.51 -3.36 -18.13
N LYS A 29 5.69 -3.10 -19.43
CA LYS A 29 4.98 -2.00 -20.13
C LYS A 29 3.48 -2.12 -20.00
N ARG A 30 2.92 -3.32 -20.14
CA ARG A 30 1.48 -3.56 -19.97
C ARG A 30 1.02 -3.24 -18.55
N TYR A 31 1.78 -3.65 -17.52
CA TYR A 31 1.42 -3.40 -16.13
C TYR A 31 1.52 -1.92 -15.76
N LEU A 32 2.56 -1.23 -16.20
CA LEU A 32 2.67 0.22 -16.01
C LEU A 32 1.52 0.98 -16.70
N ALA A 33 1.03 0.49 -17.84
CA ALA A 33 -0.08 1.09 -18.58
C ALA A 33 -1.47 0.77 -17.97
N MET A 34 -1.58 -0.18 -17.03
CA MET A 34 -2.85 -0.45 -16.36
C MET A 34 -3.33 0.77 -15.58
N THR A 35 -4.63 0.99 -15.63
CA THR A 35 -5.28 2.10 -14.92
C THR A 35 -5.04 2.01 -13.41
N ASP A 36 -4.64 3.12 -12.79
CA ASP A 36 -4.61 3.24 -11.33
C ASP A 36 -6.04 3.45 -10.82
N LEU A 37 -6.63 2.38 -10.30
CA LEU A 37 -8.00 2.39 -9.80
C LEU A 37 -8.15 3.21 -8.51
N SER A 38 -7.06 3.38 -7.75
CA SER A 38 -7.05 4.21 -6.54
C SER A 38 -7.21 5.70 -6.82
N ARG A 39 -7.04 6.11 -8.09
CA ARG A 39 -7.17 7.49 -8.59
C ARG A 39 -8.30 7.65 -9.60
N THR A 40 -9.07 6.58 -9.84
CA THR A 40 -10.18 6.57 -10.80
C THR A 40 -11.51 6.73 -10.06
N LYS A 41 -12.12 7.92 -10.13
CA LYS A 41 -13.31 8.31 -9.34
C LYS A 41 -14.50 7.35 -9.38
N ALA A 42 -14.65 6.56 -10.45
CA ALA A 42 -15.74 5.58 -10.58
C ALA A 42 -15.38 4.20 -9.99
N SER A 43 -14.18 4.04 -9.43
CA SER A 43 -13.71 2.78 -8.87
C SER A 43 -14.04 2.66 -7.38
N PRO A 44 -14.47 1.48 -6.89
CA PRO A 44 -14.59 1.24 -5.45
C PRO A 44 -13.24 1.34 -4.71
N ILE A 45 -12.14 1.09 -5.40
CA ILE A 45 -10.78 1.31 -4.86
C ILE A 45 -10.57 2.78 -4.50
N TYR A 46 -10.97 3.70 -5.40
CA TYR A 46 -10.95 5.14 -5.11
C TYR A 46 -11.86 5.51 -3.93
N GLU A 47 -13.06 4.92 -3.84
CA GLU A 47 -13.98 5.18 -2.72
C GLU A 47 -13.38 4.76 -1.37
N ILE A 48 -12.66 3.63 -1.31
CA ILE A 48 -11.94 3.18 -0.10
C ILE A 48 -10.87 4.21 0.29
N VAL A 49 -10.06 4.66 -0.67
CA VAL A 49 -9.02 5.67 -0.45
C VAL A 49 -9.62 6.97 0.09
N GLU A 50 -10.69 7.48 -0.53
CA GLU A 50 -11.32 8.73 -0.09
C GLU A 50 -11.94 8.60 1.30
N LYS A 51 -12.56 7.47 1.64
CA LYS A 51 -13.03 7.20 3.00
C LYS A 51 -11.90 7.22 4.02
N ALA A 52 -10.80 6.51 3.73
CA ALA A 52 -9.65 6.47 4.63
C ALA A 52 -9.00 7.85 4.80
N ARG A 53 -8.79 8.60 3.71
CA ARG A 53 -8.24 9.96 3.75
C ARG A 53 -9.13 10.96 4.49
N GLY A 54 -10.45 10.74 4.47
CA GLY A 54 -11.42 11.58 5.17
C GLY A 54 -11.46 11.40 6.69
N MET A 55 -10.79 10.37 7.23
CA MET A 55 -10.71 10.13 8.67
C MET A 55 -10.00 11.27 9.38
N GLU A 56 -10.46 11.58 10.60
CA GLU A 56 -9.88 12.66 11.43
C GLU A 56 -8.37 12.46 11.62
N LEU A 57 -7.97 11.21 11.87
CA LEU A 57 -6.57 10.83 12.07
C LEU A 57 -5.69 11.14 10.85
N LEU A 58 -6.15 10.84 9.64
CA LEU A 58 -5.32 10.88 8.42
C LEU A 58 -5.46 12.19 7.63
N ARG A 59 -6.48 13.00 7.88
CA ARG A 59 -6.73 14.22 7.10
C ARG A 59 -5.60 15.26 7.20
N HIS A 60 -4.77 15.17 8.23
CA HIS A 60 -3.62 16.06 8.45
C HIS A 60 -2.29 15.47 7.96
N PHE A 61 -2.32 14.24 7.45
CA PHE A 61 -1.13 13.62 6.89
C PHE A 61 -0.83 14.17 5.51
N ASP A 62 0.46 14.28 5.21
CA ASP A 62 0.91 14.56 3.86
C ASP A 62 0.50 13.38 2.96
N ASN A 63 0.08 13.67 1.72
CA ASN A 63 -0.20 12.65 0.72
C ASN A 63 0.94 12.64 -0.30
N ILE A 64 1.59 11.50 -0.49
CA ILE A 64 2.74 11.38 -1.39
C ILE A 64 2.45 10.40 -2.53
N VAL A 65 2.83 10.78 -3.74
CA VAL A 65 2.90 9.91 -4.92
C VAL A 65 4.36 9.61 -5.21
N ILE A 66 4.71 8.35 -5.24
CA ILE A 66 6.08 7.89 -5.44
C ILE A 66 6.23 7.14 -6.76
N PRO A 67 7.45 6.98 -7.31
CA PRO A 67 7.72 6.23 -8.52
C PRO A 67 7.17 4.80 -8.48
N GLU A 68 6.81 4.27 -9.63
CA GLU A 68 6.42 2.85 -9.79
C GLU A 68 7.63 1.94 -10.03
N ILE A 69 8.72 2.52 -10.58
CA ILE A 69 10.01 1.84 -10.73
C ILE A 69 10.93 2.40 -9.66
N VAL A 70 11.44 1.52 -8.81
CA VAL A 70 12.26 1.90 -7.65
C VAL A 70 13.52 1.03 -7.57
N PRO A 71 14.61 1.51 -6.96
CA PRO A 71 15.78 0.67 -6.69
C PRO A 71 15.43 -0.49 -5.76
N ALA A 72 15.98 -1.67 -6.03
CA ALA A 72 15.73 -2.88 -5.24
C ALA A 72 16.23 -2.75 -3.80
N ASP A 73 17.38 -2.11 -3.60
CA ASP A 73 17.94 -1.83 -2.27
C ASP A 73 17.03 -0.92 -1.44
N VAL A 74 16.41 0.08 -2.06
CA VAL A 74 15.40 0.93 -1.41
C VAL A 74 14.17 0.15 -0.99
N SER A 75 13.77 -0.88 -1.76
CA SER A 75 12.62 -1.72 -1.44
C SER A 75 12.93 -2.76 -0.36
N PHE A 76 14.16 -3.26 -0.29
CA PHE A 76 14.48 -4.42 0.52
C PHE A 76 15.51 -4.12 1.60
N ASP A 77 16.71 -3.59 1.23
CA ASP A 77 17.81 -3.45 2.18
C ASP A 77 17.50 -2.42 3.26
N LEU A 78 16.93 -1.28 2.88
CA LEU A 78 16.56 -0.23 3.83
C LEU A 78 15.48 -0.68 4.83
N PHE A 79 14.70 -1.71 4.49
CA PHE A 79 13.64 -2.28 5.32
C PHE A 79 14.03 -3.58 6.02
N ASN A 80 15.33 -3.92 6.06
CA ASN A 80 15.86 -5.12 6.72
C ASN A 80 15.32 -6.46 6.18
N PHE A 81 14.90 -6.54 4.92
CA PHE A 81 14.59 -7.83 4.32
C PHE A 81 15.86 -8.68 4.26
N ALA A 82 15.77 -9.92 4.72
CA ALA A 82 16.90 -10.86 4.65
C ALA A 82 17.35 -11.09 3.19
N GLN A 83 18.63 -11.41 2.97
CA GLN A 83 19.16 -11.58 1.61
C GLN A 83 18.53 -12.76 0.86
N ASP A 84 18.06 -13.76 1.60
CA ASP A 84 17.36 -14.96 1.11
C ASP A 84 15.84 -14.83 1.13
N HIS A 85 15.32 -13.64 1.44
CA HIS A 85 13.87 -13.43 1.49
C HIS A 85 13.24 -13.64 0.10
N PRO A 86 12.15 -14.44 -0.01
CA PRO A 86 11.53 -14.78 -1.30
C PRO A 86 11.18 -13.56 -2.17
N ALA A 87 10.71 -12.48 -1.58
CA ALA A 87 10.39 -11.25 -2.31
C ALA A 87 11.57 -10.63 -3.09
N ARG A 88 12.84 -11.04 -2.81
CA ARG A 88 14.01 -10.60 -3.58
C ARG A 88 14.22 -11.40 -4.85
N SER A 89 13.51 -12.52 -4.99
CA SER A 89 13.65 -13.42 -6.13
C SER A 89 12.96 -12.85 -7.38
N GLU A 90 13.52 -13.17 -8.55
CA GLU A 90 12.84 -12.94 -9.83
C GLU A 90 11.56 -13.76 -10.00
N SER A 91 11.34 -14.79 -9.16
CA SER A 91 10.05 -15.51 -9.12
C SER A 91 8.92 -14.67 -8.56
N ASP A 92 9.21 -13.73 -7.63
CA ASP A 92 8.20 -12.97 -6.90
C ASP A 92 8.16 -11.49 -7.29
N THR A 93 9.26 -10.96 -7.86
CA THR A 93 9.43 -9.54 -8.17
C THR A 93 9.74 -9.30 -9.64
N TYR A 94 9.16 -8.22 -10.20
CA TYR A 94 9.42 -7.76 -11.57
C TYR A 94 10.65 -6.86 -11.61
N PHE A 95 11.76 -7.37 -12.14
CA PHE A 95 12.97 -6.59 -12.38
C PHE A 95 12.90 -5.88 -13.73
N VAL A 96 13.11 -4.56 -13.69
CA VAL A 96 13.22 -3.70 -14.89
C VAL A 96 14.62 -3.81 -15.49
N ASP A 97 15.61 -3.86 -14.60
CA ASP A 97 17.01 -4.17 -14.85
C ASP A 97 17.64 -4.79 -13.58
N ASP A 98 18.94 -4.99 -13.55
CA ASP A 98 19.67 -5.66 -12.44
C ASP A 98 19.53 -4.95 -11.08
N LYS A 99 19.10 -3.69 -11.07
CA LYS A 99 19.06 -2.85 -9.87
C LYS A 99 17.68 -2.30 -9.55
N ASN A 100 16.77 -2.27 -10.52
CA ASN A 100 15.50 -1.59 -10.41
C ASN A 100 14.34 -2.56 -10.62
N ILE A 101 13.32 -2.41 -9.80
CA ILE A 101 12.13 -3.25 -9.78
C ILE A 101 10.86 -2.43 -9.94
N LEU A 102 9.77 -3.06 -10.36
CA LEU A 102 8.45 -2.52 -10.06
C LEU A 102 8.22 -2.64 -8.55
N ARG A 103 7.80 -1.55 -7.91
CA ARG A 103 7.63 -1.52 -6.43
C ARG A 103 6.68 -2.62 -5.96
N THR A 104 7.08 -3.39 -4.96
CA THR A 104 6.33 -4.54 -4.44
C THR A 104 5.40 -4.18 -3.28
N HIS A 105 5.56 -2.99 -2.70
CA HIS A 105 4.76 -2.46 -1.59
C HIS A 105 4.83 -0.93 -1.53
N ASP A 106 3.86 -0.34 -0.86
CA ASP A 106 3.73 1.11 -0.66
C ASP A 106 4.71 1.68 0.37
N THR A 107 5.21 0.86 1.30
CA THR A 107 6.12 1.24 2.39
C THR A 107 7.39 1.93 1.88
N VAL A 108 7.80 1.69 0.62
CA VAL A 108 8.89 2.40 -0.08
C VAL A 108 8.75 3.93 0.01
N MET A 109 7.54 4.43 0.24
CA MET A 109 7.28 5.85 0.47
C MET A 109 8.12 6.47 1.59
N TRP A 110 8.53 5.67 2.62
CA TRP A 110 9.35 6.18 3.72
C TRP A 110 10.64 6.76 3.20
N HIS A 111 11.29 6.09 2.24
CA HIS A 111 12.52 6.60 1.61
C HIS A 111 12.27 7.96 0.97
N TYR A 112 11.28 8.06 0.10
CA TYR A 112 11.03 9.28 -0.64
C TYR A 112 10.57 10.43 0.25
N TYR A 113 9.70 10.16 1.21
CA TYR A 113 9.17 11.17 2.12
C TYR A 113 10.23 11.71 3.07
N LEU A 114 10.96 10.81 3.75
CA LEU A 114 11.94 11.21 4.76
C LEU A 114 13.20 11.88 4.15
N GLN A 115 13.40 11.79 2.84
CA GLN A 115 14.46 12.50 2.14
C GLN A 115 14.07 13.91 1.68
N LEU A 116 12.81 14.30 1.74
CA LEU A 116 12.36 15.63 1.34
C LEU A 116 13.01 16.72 2.20
N PRO A 117 13.51 17.83 1.61
CA PRO A 117 14.16 18.91 2.34
C PRO A 117 13.29 19.50 3.46
N GLU A 118 11.99 19.67 3.22
CA GLU A 118 11.03 20.16 4.20
C GLU A 118 10.80 19.16 5.35
N ILE A 119 10.84 17.86 5.08
CA ILE A 119 10.71 16.83 6.12
C ILE A 119 11.99 16.73 6.95
N LYS A 120 13.16 16.84 6.32
CA LYS A 120 14.45 16.94 7.04
C LYS A 120 14.49 18.15 7.98
N LYS A 121 13.90 19.28 7.58
CA LYS A 121 13.76 20.46 8.46
C LYS A 121 12.84 20.16 9.66
N LYS A 122 11.67 19.49 9.43
CA LYS A 122 10.78 19.04 10.53
C LYS A 122 11.51 18.12 11.49
N ILE A 123 12.26 17.13 10.97
CA ILE A 123 13.07 16.22 11.80
C ILE A 123 14.07 17.00 12.65
N ALA A 124 14.82 17.92 12.06
CA ALA A 124 15.79 18.75 12.77
C ALA A 124 15.13 19.67 13.83
N ALA A 125 13.90 20.11 13.58
CA ALA A 125 13.13 20.93 14.51
C ALA A 125 12.40 20.12 15.61
N GLY A 126 12.47 18.79 15.58
CA GLY A 126 11.76 17.94 16.51
C GLY A 126 10.23 18.05 16.36
N GLU A 127 9.73 18.12 15.13
CA GLU A 127 8.31 18.19 14.83
C GLU A 127 7.73 16.81 14.49
N PRO A 128 6.46 16.54 14.84
CA PRO A 128 5.77 15.33 14.39
C PRO A 128 5.52 15.38 12.88
N MET A 129 5.41 14.21 12.27
CA MET A 129 5.11 14.07 10.85
C MET A 129 4.23 12.85 10.58
N GLY A 130 3.33 12.99 9.62
CA GLY A 130 2.49 11.91 9.13
C GLY A 130 2.39 11.94 7.62
N VAL A 131 2.43 10.77 7.00
CA VAL A 131 2.31 10.62 5.55
C VAL A 131 1.49 9.40 5.20
N ILE A 132 0.71 9.51 4.11
CA ILE A 132 0.04 8.40 3.44
C ILE A 132 0.50 8.32 2.00
N CYS A 133 0.55 7.10 1.49
CA CYS A 133 0.78 6.78 0.10
C CYS A 133 -0.23 5.74 -0.37
N TYR A 134 -0.68 5.84 -1.60
CA TYR A 134 -1.51 4.82 -2.24
C TYR A 134 -1.24 4.76 -3.73
N GLY A 135 -1.52 3.64 -4.33
CA GLY A 135 -1.35 3.41 -5.76
C GLY A 135 -1.00 1.96 -6.09
N LYS A 136 -0.65 1.73 -7.35
CA LYS A 136 -0.30 0.40 -7.85
C LYS A 136 0.96 -0.16 -7.20
N VAL A 137 0.94 -1.45 -6.92
CA VAL A 137 2.08 -2.28 -6.55
C VAL A 137 2.07 -3.55 -7.38
N TYR A 138 3.21 -4.26 -7.45
CA TYR A 138 3.43 -5.30 -8.43
C TYR A 138 4.10 -6.53 -7.79
N ARG A 139 3.50 -7.71 -7.98
CA ARG A 139 4.07 -8.99 -7.52
C ARG A 139 3.84 -10.07 -8.57
N LYS A 140 4.75 -11.03 -8.65
CA LYS A 140 4.60 -12.20 -9.53
C LYS A 140 3.75 -13.30 -8.87
N ASP A 141 2.63 -12.91 -8.29
CA ASP A 141 1.68 -13.86 -7.71
C ASP A 141 1.01 -14.70 -8.80
N GLU A 142 0.58 -15.91 -8.46
CA GLU A 142 -0.30 -16.67 -9.33
C GLU A 142 -1.64 -15.94 -9.47
N ILE A 143 -2.07 -15.73 -10.72
CA ILE A 143 -3.33 -15.04 -11.01
C ILE A 143 -4.49 -15.99 -10.75
N ASP A 144 -5.29 -15.68 -9.75
CA ASP A 144 -6.50 -16.39 -9.42
C ASP A 144 -7.68 -15.42 -9.20
N ARG A 145 -8.75 -15.85 -8.55
CA ARG A 145 -9.90 -15.01 -8.23
C ARG A 145 -9.65 -13.97 -7.14
N ASN A 146 -8.55 -14.10 -6.38
CA ASN A 146 -8.19 -13.24 -5.26
C ASN A 146 -6.89 -12.45 -5.49
N HIS A 147 -6.06 -12.87 -6.46
CA HIS A 147 -4.73 -12.33 -6.70
C HIS A 147 -4.52 -11.89 -8.15
N MET A 148 -3.83 -10.78 -8.32
CA MET A 148 -3.36 -10.26 -9.59
C MET A 148 -1.93 -9.74 -9.44
N ASN A 149 -1.20 -9.72 -10.57
CA ASN A 149 0.17 -9.18 -10.60
C ASN A 149 0.24 -7.67 -10.39
N VAL A 150 -0.85 -6.96 -10.64
CA VAL A 150 -1.01 -5.53 -10.38
C VAL A 150 -2.19 -5.37 -9.44
N PHE A 151 -1.97 -4.70 -8.32
CA PHE A 151 -3.00 -4.38 -7.35
C PHE A 151 -2.65 -3.06 -6.66
N HIS A 152 -3.49 -2.59 -5.76
CA HIS A 152 -3.29 -1.31 -5.09
C HIS A 152 -3.08 -1.51 -3.60
N GLN A 153 -2.16 -0.74 -3.04
CA GLN A 153 -1.98 -0.64 -1.60
C GLN A 153 -2.19 0.81 -1.14
N MET A 154 -2.58 0.95 0.09
CA MET A 154 -2.52 2.20 0.84
C MET A 154 -1.79 1.94 2.15
N GLY A 155 -0.83 2.79 2.46
CA GLY A 155 -0.11 2.76 3.72
C GLY A 155 0.09 4.13 4.33
N GLY A 156 0.46 4.13 5.61
CA GLY A 156 0.74 5.32 6.37
C GLY A 156 1.92 5.15 7.31
N LEU A 157 2.58 6.27 7.59
CA LEU A 157 3.64 6.39 8.59
C LEU A 157 3.36 7.62 9.44
N TYR A 158 3.37 7.47 10.76
CA TYR A 158 3.31 8.56 11.71
C TYR A 158 4.50 8.50 12.66
N LEU A 159 5.25 9.58 12.74
CA LEU A 159 6.45 9.69 13.58
C LEU A 159 6.38 10.93 14.47
N ILE A 160 6.78 10.77 15.71
CA ILE A 160 6.96 11.86 16.68
C ILE A 160 8.32 11.77 17.34
N PRO A 161 8.89 12.90 17.80
CA PRO A 161 10.15 12.90 18.56
C PRO A 161 10.04 12.10 19.86
N ASP A 162 11.11 11.40 20.20
CA ASP A 162 11.23 10.76 21.51
C ASP A 162 11.07 11.83 22.62
N GLY A 163 10.37 11.49 23.69
CA GLY A 163 10.15 12.38 24.84
C GLY A 163 8.95 13.35 24.72
N LYS A 164 8.28 13.48 23.56
CA LYS A 164 7.03 14.27 23.48
C LYS A 164 5.82 13.51 24.01
N LYS A 165 5.42 12.46 23.35
CA LYS A 165 4.36 11.52 23.75
C LYS A 165 4.91 10.12 23.55
N ASN A 166 4.57 9.20 24.44
CA ASN A 166 4.93 7.80 24.24
C ASN A 166 3.80 7.13 23.42
N LEU A 167 4.02 6.97 22.11
CA LEU A 167 3.13 6.20 21.26
C LEU A 167 3.37 4.70 21.50
N THR A 168 2.29 3.97 21.64
CA THR A 168 2.28 2.53 21.92
C THR A 168 1.59 1.75 20.84
N ILE A 169 1.63 0.44 20.93
CA ILE A 169 0.87 -0.45 20.06
C ILE A 169 -0.66 -0.20 20.16
N ASP A 170 -1.14 0.30 21.30
CA ASP A 170 -2.57 0.63 21.46
C ASP A 170 -2.96 1.89 20.70
N ASP A 171 -2.05 2.86 20.54
CA ASP A 171 -2.28 3.99 19.63
C ASP A 171 -2.42 3.50 18.18
N LEU A 172 -1.59 2.54 17.76
CA LEU A 172 -1.72 1.90 16.44
C LEU A 172 -3.02 1.11 16.33
N LYS A 173 -3.38 0.27 17.32
CA LYS A 173 -4.67 -0.46 17.33
C LYS A 173 -5.85 0.49 17.20
N SER A 174 -5.81 1.64 17.86
CA SER A 174 -6.85 2.67 17.75
C SER A 174 -6.96 3.21 16.32
N ALA A 175 -5.82 3.52 15.68
CA ALA A 175 -5.77 3.97 14.29
C ALA A 175 -6.33 2.91 13.31
N LEU A 176 -5.92 1.65 13.47
CA LEU A 176 -6.38 0.55 12.64
C LEU A 176 -7.87 0.25 12.85
N SER A 177 -8.37 0.35 14.10
CA SER A 177 -9.80 0.22 14.40
C SER A 177 -10.63 1.27 13.69
N GLU A 178 -10.16 2.53 13.64
CA GLU A 178 -10.84 3.60 12.92
C GLU A 178 -10.90 3.32 11.41
N ILE A 179 -9.81 2.80 10.81
CA ILE A 179 -9.77 2.40 9.40
C ILE A 179 -10.81 1.30 9.13
N VAL A 180 -10.79 0.24 9.93
CA VAL A 180 -11.72 -0.90 9.80
C VAL A 180 -13.17 -0.45 9.89
N GLN A 181 -13.51 0.32 10.91
CA GLN A 181 -14.87 0.81 11.13
C GLN A 181 -15.33 1.81 10.06
N THR A 182 -14.41 2.60 9.51
CA THR A 182 -14.71 3.55 8.43
C THR A 182 -15.07 2.82 7.13
N ILE A 183 -14.41 1.69 6.86
CA ILE A 183 -14.61 0.93 5.61
C ILE A 183 -15.79 -0.04 5.74
N PHE A 184 -15.86 -0.81 6.83
CA PHE A 184 -16.84 -1.89 7.01
C PHE A 184 -18.05 -1.51 7.87
N GLY A 185 -18.02 -0.33 8.50
CA GLY A 185 -19.07 0.15 9.41
C GLY A 185 -18.77 -0.20 10.88
N LYS A 186 -19.44 0.53 11.78
CA LYS A 186 -19.18 0.47 13.24
C LYS A 186 -19.46 -0.89 13.89
N ASN A 187 -20.30 -1.71 13.25
CA ASN A 187 -20.71 -3.02 13.80
C ASN A 187 -19.85 -4.19 13.29
N VAL A 188 -18.79 -3.91 12.55
CA VAL A 188 -17.88 -4.94 12.05
C VAL A 188 -17.20 -5.66 13.22
N VAL A 189 -17.16 -6.98 13.15
CA VAL A 189 -16.44 -7.81 14.12
C VAL A 189 -15.02 -7.99 13.58
N TYR A 190 -14.02 -7.61 14.38
CA TYR A 190 -12.60 -7.71 14.01
C TYR A 190 -11.74 -8.08 15.21
N ARG A 191 -10.54 -8.57 14.93
CA ARG A 191 -9.54 -8.90 15.96
C ARG A 191 -8.14 -8.52 15.49
N PHE A 192 -7.25 -8.38 16.46
CA PHE A 192 -5.82 -8.19 16.24
C PHE A 192 -5.09 -9.49 16.51
N ASN A 193 -4.19 -9.87 15.61
CA ASN A 193 -3.25 -10.97 15.80
C ASN A 193 -1.83 -10.40 15.80
N GLU A 194 -0.91 -11.07 16.49
CA GLU A 194 0.52 -10.76 16.38
C GLU A 194 1.01 -11.18 15.00
N ASP A 195 1.93 -10.38 14.46
CA ASP A 195 2.58 -10.66 13.17
C ASP A 195 4.06 -10.24 13.23
N VAL A 196 4.84 -10.60 12.22
CA VAL A 196 6.28 -10.31 12.14
C VAL A 196 6.62 -9.69 10.80
N PHE A 197 6.96 -8.39 10.81
CA PHE A 197 7.51 -7.72 9.64
C PHE A 197 8.98 -7.34 9.86
N PRO A 198 9.82 -7.37 8.81
CA PRO A 198 11.25 -7.07 8.96
C PRO A 198 11.54 -5.67 9.50
N TYR A 199 10.65 -4.72 9.24
CA TYR A 199 10.84 -3.28 9.48
C TYR A 199 10.07 -2.72 10.69
N THR A 200 9.21 -3.52 11.35
CA THR A 200 8.45 -3.11 12.54
C THR A 200 8.58 -4.11 13.69
N ASP A 201 8.40 -3.62 14.94
CA ASP A 201 8.39 -4.41 16.16
C ASP A 201 7.87 -3.55 17.34
N PRO A 202 6.77 -3.92 18.02
CA PRO A 202 5.88 -5.03 17.66
C PRO A 202 5.12 -4.80 16.35
N SER A 203 4.68 -5.91 15.75
CA SER A 203 3.85 -5.91 14.53
C SER A 203 2.55 -6.65 14.79
N LEU A 204 1.51 -6.30 14.06
CA LEU A 204 0.21 -6.95 14.15
C LEU A 204 -0.52 -6.90 12.80
N GLU A 205 -1.45 -7.82 12.65
CA GLU A 205 -2.44 -7.83 11.59
C GLU A 205 -3.86 -7.67 12.14
N VAL A 206 -4.76 -7.26 11.29
CA VAL A 206 -6.19 -7.18 11.61
C VAL A 206 -6.98 -8.10 10.70
N GLU A 207 -7.81 -8.93 11.31
CA GLU A 207 -8.79 -9.75 10.61
C GLU A 207 -10.21 -9.26 10.90
N VAL A 208 -11.08 -9.37 9.90
CA VAL A 208 -12.52 -9.16 10.03
C VAL A 208 -13.28 -10.47 9.85
N GLU A 209 -14.39 -10.60 10.57
CA GLU A 209 -15.28 -11.74 10.43
C GLU A 209 -16.36 -11.46 9.37
N ILE A 210 -16.36 -12.23 8.29
CA ILE A 210 -17.35 -12.14 7.22
C ILE A 210 -17.94 -13.53 6.95
N ASN A 211 -19.24 -13.68 7.12
CA ASN A 211 -19.96 -14.95 6.91
C ASN A 211 -19.34 -16.12 7.70
N GLY A 212 -18.94 -15.88 8.95
CA GLY A 212 -18.34 -16.89 9.83
C GLY A 212 -16.88 -17.25 9.52
N LYS A 213 -16.19 -16.46 8.67
CA LYS A 213 -14.77 -16.65 8.34
C LYS A 213 -13.96 -15.41 8.69
N TRP A 214 -12.81 -15.63 9.29
CA TRP A 214 -11.82 -14.61 9.57
C TRP A 214 -10.97 -14.37 8.32
N MET A 215 -10.80 -13.12 7.97
CA MET A 215 -10.00 -12.70 6.81
C MET A 215 -9.11 -11.53 7.19
N GLU A 216 -7.81 -11.71 7.00
CA GLU A 216 -6.80 -10.65 7.14
C GLU A 216 -7.09 -9.53 6.13
N ILE A 217 -7.05 -8.28 6.60
CA ILE A 217 -7.35 -7.11 5.78
C ILE A 217 -6.25 -6.07 5.77
N LEU A 218 -5.51 -5.93 6.84
CA LEU A 218 -4.45 -4.94 6.97
C LEU A 218 -3.43 -5.36 8.03
N GLY A 219 -2.23 -4.82 7.91
CA GLY A 219 -1.16 -4.99 8.89
C GLY A 219 -0.54 -3.66 9.30
N GLY A 220 0.16 -3.66 10.42
CA GLY A 220 0.87 -2.50 10.91
C GLY A 220 1.86 -2.84 12.03
N GLY A 221 2.63 -1.86 12.45
CA GLY A 221 3.60 -2.07 13.53
C GLY A 221 4.33 -0.78 13.90
N MET A 222 5.15 -0.90 14.93
CA MET A 222 6.02 0.19 15.38
C MET A 222 7.34 0.12 14.59
N PRO A 223 7.72 1.15 13.82
CA PRO A 223 8.98 1.16 13.06
C PRO A 223 10.20 0.87 13.96
N ARG A 224 11.02 -0.09 13.55
CA ARG A 224 12.27 -0.39 14.26
C ARG A 224 13.22 0.80 14.20
N LYS A 225 13.88 1.14 15.30
CA LYS A 225 14.83 2.26 15.39
C LYS A 225 15.99 2.14 14.37
N ASN A 226 16.49 0.92 14.14
CA ASN A 226 17.53 0.66 13.15
C ASN A 226 17.03 0.88 11.70
N VAL A 227 15.77 0.57 11.41
CA VAL A 227 15.15 0.86 10.10
C VAL A 227 14.99 2.38 9.90
N LEU A 228 14.48 3.10 10.90
CA LEU A 228 14.40 4.57 10.83
C LEU A 228 15.79 5.20 10.59
N LYS A 229 16.83 4.65 11.21
CA LYS A 229 18.23 5.08 11.01
C LYS A 229 18.70 4.90 9.57
N ASN A 230 18.25 3.86 8.85
CA ASN A 230 18.58 3.66 7.43
C ASN A 230 18.06 4.82 6.57
N PHE A 231 17.02 5.51 7.01
CA PHE A 231 16.46 6.71 6.36
C PHE A 231 17.00 8.02 6.93
N GLY A 232 17.98 7.96 7.84
CA GLY A 232 18.57 9.14 8.47
C GLY A 232 17.74 9.72 9.62
N VAL A 233 16.76 8.98 10.15
CA VAL A 233 15.90 9.43 11.24
C VAL A 233 16.35 8.79 12.55
N THR A 234 16.67 9.63 13.54
CA THR A 234 17.05 9.23 14.92
C THR A 234 16.28 10.09 15.91
N GLY A 235 16.02 9.54 17.11
CA GLY A 235 15.28 10.28 18.14
C GLY A 235 13.78 10.40 17.85
N TYR A 236 13.23 9.47 17.05
CA TYR A 236 11.81 9.37 16.71
C TYR A 236 11.28 7.97 16.94
N HIS A 237 9.99 7.89 17.20
CA HIS A 237 9.20 6.66 17.22
C HIS A 237 7.81 6.94 16.66
N GLY A 238 7.05 5.89 16.42
CA GLY A 238 5.71 6.06 15.86
C GLY A 238 5.12 4.73 15.44
N TRP A 239 4.21 4.78 14.48
CA TRP A 239 3.55 3.61 13.93
C TRP A 239 3.40 3.73 12.41
N ALA A 240 3.25 2.58 11.79
CA ALA A 240 2.99 2.45 10.37
C ALA A 240 1.95 1.36 10.11
N PHE A 241 1.25 1.49 8.99
CA PHE A 241 0.30 0.49 8.52
C PHE A 241 0.31 0.37 7.00
N GLY A 242 -0.22 -0.73 6.50
CA GLY A 242 -0.45 -0.96 5.07
C GLY A 242 -1.57 -1.96 4.83
N PHE A 243 -2.28 -1.79 3.74
CA PHE A 243 -3.34 -2.70 3.32
C PHE A 243 -3.56 -2.75 1.81
N GLY A 244 -3.97 -3.94 1.34
CA GLY A 244 -4.37 -4.14 -0.04
C GLY A 244 -5.80 -3.64 -0.28
N LEU A 245 -5.97 -2.69 -1.18
CA LEU A 245 -7.25 -2.04 -1.44
C LEU A 245 -8.25 -2.99 -2.10
N GLU A 246 -7.78 -3.88 -2.97
CA GLU A 246 -8.62 -4.89 -3.61
C GLU A 246 -9.21 -5.89 -2.61
N ARG A 247 -8.42 -6.30 -1.60
CA ARG A 247 -8.89 -7.21 -0.56
C ARG A 247 -10.08 -6.60 0.19
N LEU A 248 -10.00 -5.33 0.55
CA LEU A 248 -11.11 -4.60 1.17
C LEU A 248 -12.33 -4.51 0.23
N ALA A 249 -12.12 -4.22 -1.04
CA ALA A 249 -13.19 -4.14 -2.03
C ALA A 249 -13.88 -5.50 -2.25
N ILE A 250 -13.10 -6.58 -2.42
CA ILE A 250 -13.62 -7.94 -2.57
C ILE A 250 -14.49 -8.33 -1.38
N ILE A 251 -14.00 -8.09 -0.16
CA ILE A 251 -14.70 -8.44 1.06
C ILE A 251 -15.97 -7.61 1.22
N SER A 252 -15.89 -6.28 1.08
CA SER A 252 -17.02 -5.39 1.32
C SER A 252 -18.15 -5.54 0.29
N MET A 253 -17.85 -6.00 -0.91
CA MET A 253 -18.82 -6.20 -1.99
C MET A 253 -19.15 -7.69 -2.26
N GLU A 254 -18.50 -8.61 -1.55
CA GLU A 254 -18.57 -10.06 -1.83
C GLU A 254 -18.29 -10.37 -3.32
N LEU A 255 -17.24 -9.76 -3.87
CA LEU A 255 -16.87 -9.99 -5.26
C LEU A 255 -16.37 -11.42 -5.46
N PRO A 256 -16.87 -12.13 -6.47
CA PRO A 256 -16.43 -13.50 -6.74
C PRO A 256 -15.05 -13.59 -7.40
N ASP A 257 -14.56 -12.48 -7.96
CA ASP A 257 -13.31 -12.43 -8.73
C ASP A 257 -12.74 -11.01 -8.77
N ILE A 258 -11.49 -10.85 -8.38
CA ILE A 258 -10.75 -9.59 -8.35
C ILE A 258 -10.73 -8.89 -9.73
N ARG A 259 -10.70 -9.65 -10.82
CA ARG A 259 -10.63 -9.13 -12.20
C ARG A 259 -11.84 -8.31 -12.60
N LEU A 260 -12.97 -8.44 -11.89
CA LEU A 260 -14.16 -7.62 -12.10
C LEU A 260 -13.90 -6.12 -11.84
N LEU A 261 -12.93 -5.80 -10.97
CA LEU A 261 -12.55 -4.41 -10.69
C LEU A 261 -11.99 -3.68 -11.93
N TRP A 262 -11.40 -4.42 -12.87
CA TRP A 262 -10.89 -3.90 -14.17
C TRP A 262 -11.80 -4.20 -15.34
N SER A 263 -13.05 -4.60 -15.09
CA SER A 263 -13.99 -4.92 -16.18
C SER A 263 -14.42 -3.68 -16.96
N ASP A 264 -14.40 -3.77 -18.27
CA ASP A 264 -14.97 -2.75 -19.16
C ASP A 264 -16.48 -2.90 -19.38
N ASN A 265 -17.08 -3.96 -18.84
CA ASN A 265 -18.50 -4.22 -18.95
C ASN A 265 -19.30 -3.22 -18.10
N GLU A 266 -20.13 -2.39 -18.74
CA GLU A 266 -20.94 -1.37 -18.08
C GLU A 266 -21.94 -1.94 -17.04
N ARG A 267 -22.45 -3.17 -17.23
CA ARG A 267 -23.32 -3.84 -16.26
C ARG A 267 -22.55 -4.21 -14.99
N VAL A 268 -21.27 -4.60 -15.13
CA VAL A 268 -20.37 -4.87 -14.00
C VAL A 268 -20.04 -3.55 -13.30
N LYS A 269 -19.55 -2.55 -14.03
CA LYS A 269 -19.18 -1.23 -13.48
C LYS A 269 -20.29 -0.61 -12.64
N LYS A 270 -21.54 -0.68 -13.10
CA LYS A 270 -22.70 -0.15 -12.36
C LYS A 270 -22.96 -0.82 -11.01
N GLN A 271 -22.46 -2.04 -10.81
CA GLN A 271 -22.59 -2.77 -9.55
C GLN A 271 -21.40 -2.61 -8.62
N LEU A 272 -20.25 -2.11 -9.13
CA LEU A 272 -19.05 -1.90 -8.34
C LEU A 272 -19.21 -0.66 -7.45
N ARG A 273 -19.90 -0.83 -6.33
CA ARG A 273 -20.13 0.21 -5.31
C ARG A 273 -19.81 -0.34 -3.95
N LEU A 274 -18.96 0.34 -3.22
CA LEU A 274 -18.54 -0.06 -1.89
C LEU A 274 -19.75 -0.21 -0.94
N GLY A 275 -19.78 -1.30 -0.17
CA GLY A 275 -20.88 -1.61 0.75
C GLY A 275 -22.13 -2.17 0.10
N HIS A 276 -22.12 -2.42 -1.20
CA HIS A 276 -23.21 -3.09 -1.91
C HIS A 276 -22.75 -4.47 -2.39
N ARG A 277 -23.50 -5.50 -2.03
CA ARG A 277 -23.22 -6.87 -2.48
C ARG A 277 -23.31 -6.95 -4.00
N PHE A 278 -22.25 -7.51 -4.63
CA PHE A 278 -22.22 -7.75 -6.06
C PHE A 278 -23.21 -8.88 -6.45
N LYS A 279 -24.05 -8.61 -7.45
CA LYS A 279 -24.95 -9.62 -8.00
C LYS A 279 -24.34 -10.18 -9.28
N GLN A 280 -24.23 -11.49 -9.40
CA GLN A 280 -23.72 -12.12 -10.61
C GLN A 280 -24.48 -11.61 -11.83
N VAL A 281 -23.74 -11.07 -12.80
CA VAL A 281 -24.30 -10.74 -14.10
C VAL A 281 -24.39 -12.02 -14.89
N SER A 282 -25.63 -12.44 -15.24
CA SER A 282 -25.82 -13.57 -16.15
C SER A 282 -25.00 -13.37 -17.43
N LYS A 283 -24.23 -14.39 -17.83
CA LYS A 283 -23.45 -14.36 -19.08
C LYS A 283 -24.34 -14.42 -20.33
N TYR A 284 -25.62 -14.67 -20.14
CA TYR A 284 -26.60 -14.77 -21.24
C TYR A 284 -27.72 -13.76 -21.01
N PRO A 285 -28.11 -13.03 -22.06
CA PRO A 285 -29.26 -12.14 -22.03
C PRO A 285 -30.56 -12.90 -21.78
#